data_67e01f1871a7b16fb37668cda0649f9d
#
_entry.id   67e01f1871a7b16fb37668cda0649f9d
#
_cell.length_a   1.000
_cell.length_b   1.000
_cell.length_c   1.000
_cell.angle_alpha   90.00
_cell.angle_beta   90.00
_cell.angle_gamma   90.00
#
_symmetry.space_group_name_H-M   'P 1'
#
loop_
_entity.id
_entity.type
_entity.pdbx_description
1 polymer ?
#
loop_
_entity_poly.entity_id
_entity_poly.type
_entity_poly.pdbx_seq_one_letter_code
_entity_poly.pdbx_strand_id
1 'polypeptide(L)'
;NNTTITANDAEKSVNTRSAELVMRNLYSAAITAIKNENDILPIKHIEKKIAVVNIGDDAFNKFTETCGLYTTVEKYAMNAANADNVTEKVKDASTVIVGIYTKDQWAATCLDKIIKGAGAGKVVPVFFTTPYALTKHKEAINVCNTAVIGYEKEKFAQEYAAQAIFGGSEISGKTPVSIEGVASCGTGVNIKPSRIGYGIAEEVGLDEKFIFQADSLATEGIKKGAYTGCQVLVAKNGKIVFNRNYGYTDNKKKIKVSANTIFDLASVSKATGTLPAIMKTIDLGNMHLNDKLEKFIPELKGTEKGNFLIKDILYHETGMPAALNIYKEMTDSLSFTGKLVGGKRTAVF
;
A
#
# COMPACT_ATOMS: atom_id res chain seq x y z
N ASN A 1 -42.22 18.90 24.78
CA ASN A 1 -41.42 19.48 23.68
C ASN A 1 -41.31 18.45 22.57
N ASN A 2 -42.22 18.52 21.59
CA ASN A 2 -42.08 17.77 20.35
C ASN A 2 -41.03 18.49 19.49
N THR A 3 -39.76 18.12 19.59
CA THR A 3 -38.72 18.51 18.66
C THR A 3 -38.95 17.70 17.37
N THR A 4 -39.40 18.36 16.33
CA THR A 4 -39.55 17.73 15.02
C THR A 4 -38.14 17.46 14.48
N ILE A 5 -37.72 16.19 14.47
CA ILE A 5 -36.45 15.77 13.90
C ILE A 5 -36.58 15.83 12.38
N THR A 6 -35.77 16.63 11.72
CA THR A 6 -35.74 16.66 10.24
C THR A 6 -35.03 15.42 9.70
N ALA A 7 -35.30 15.03 8.44
CA ALA A 7 -34.61 13.92 7.78
C ALA A 7 -33.07 14.12 7.81
N ASN A 8 -32.58 15.35 7.62
CA ASN A 8 -31.17 15.70 7.68
C ASN A 8 -30.56 15.52 9.09
N ASP A 9 -31.32 15.85 10.15
CA ASP A 9 -30.86 15.64 11.52
C ASP A 9 -30.79 14.13 11.87
N ALA A 10 -31.77 13.36 11.40
CA ALA A 10 -31.78 11.91 11.53
C ALA A 10 -30.60 11.29 10.80
N GLU A 11 -30.34 11.70 9.55
CA GLU A 11 -29.20 11.23 8.76
C GLU A 11 -27.85 11.54 9.44
N LYS A 12 -27.66 12.76 9.93
CA LYS A 12 -26.44 13.16 10.66
C LYS A 12 -26.27 12.40 11.98
N SER A 13 -27.36 12.04 12.66
CA SER A 13 -27.30 11.34 13.94
C SER A 13 -26.88 9.87 13.81
N VAL A 14 -27.17 9.22 12.66
CA VAL A 14 -26.79 7.82 12.42
C VAL A 14 -25.48 7.68 11.65
N ASN A 15 -25.14 8.63 10.77
CA ASN A 15 -23.90 8.65 9.99
C ASN A 15 -22.76 9.36 10.75
N THR A 16 -22.54 8.95 11.99
CA THR A 16 -21.46 9.51 12.82
C THR A 16 -20.12 8.83 12.50
N ARG A 17 -19.01 9.48 12.85
CA ARG A 17 -17.67 8.90 12.73
C ARG A 17 -17.51 7.62 13.54
N SER A 18 -18.13 7.56 14.72
CA SER A 18 -18.15 6.34 15.55
C SER A 18 -18.94 5.21 14.90
N ALA A 19 -20.05 5.50 14.23
CA ALA A 19 -20.79 4.50 13.45
C ALA A 19 -19.94 3.98 12.27
N GLU A 20 -19.26 4.87 11.57
CA GLU A 20 -18.31 4.47 10.51
C GLU A 20 -17.22 3.53 11.05
N LEU A 21 -16.63 3.85 12.21
CA LEU A 21 -15.60 3.01 12.82
C LEU A 21 -16.15 1.61 13.17
N VAL A 22 -17.37 1.52 13.71
CA VAL A 22 -18.01 0.23 13.97
C VAL A 22 -18.20 -0.58 12.68
N MET A 23 -18.72 0.05 11.63
CA MET A 23 -18.93 -0.60 10.33
C MET A 23 -17.59 -1.09 9.73
N ARG A 24 -16.54 -0.28 9.77
CA ARG A 24 -15.20 -0.65 9.32
C ARG A 24 -14.67 -1.88 10.06
N ASN A 25 -14.78 -1.90 11.38
CA ASN A 25 -14.33 -3.02 12.19
C ASN A 25 -15.12 -4.30 11.89
N LEU A 26 -16.45 -4.20 11.73
CA LEU A 26 -17.31 -5.34 11.39
C LEU A 26 -16.93 -5.94 10.02
N TYR A 27 -16.82 -5.12 8.98
CA TYR A 27 -16.46 -5.63 7.65
C TYR A 27 -15.04 -6.14 7.59
N SER A 28 -14.08 -5.51 8.28
CA SER A 28 -12.71 -6.02 8.38
C SER A 28 -12.68 -7.42 8.99
N ALA A 29 -13.41 -7.64 10.07
CA ALA A 29 -13.49 -8.95 10.75
C ALA A 29 -14.29 -10.00 9.97
N ALA A 30 -15.23 -9.56 9.13
CA ALA A 30 -16.10 -10.47 8.37
C ALA A 30 -15.42 -11.11 7.15
N ILE A 31 -14.40 -10.46 6.54
CA ILE A 31 -13.76 -10.99 5.32
C ILE A 31 -13.28 -12.42 5.56
N THR A 32 -13.77 -13.34 4.71
CA THR A 32 -13.56 -14.77 4.88
C THR A 32 -12.88 -15.38 3.65
N ALA A 33 -11.72 -15.99 3.81
CA ALA A 33 -11.15 -16.87 2.80
C ALA A 33 -11.63 -18.30 3.08
N ILE A 34 -12.50 -18.83 2.24
CA ILE A 34 -13.01 -20.21 2.43
C ILE A 34 -11.99 -21.26 2.05
N LYS A 35 -11.00 -20.90 1.24
CA LYS A 35 -9.82 -21.72 0.96
C LYS A 35 -8.64 -20.83 0.55
N ASN A 36 -7.42 -21.30 0.76
CA ASN A 36 -6.17 -20.65 0.33
C ASN A 36 -5.08 -21.71 0.13
N GLU A 37 -5.19 -22.48 -0.94
CA GLU A 37 -4.22 -23.50 -1.31
C GLU A 37 -2.99 -22.84 -1.96
N ASN A 38 -1.82 -23.43 -1.76
CA ASN A 38 -0.55 -22.96 -2.29
C ASN A 38 -0.18 -21.51 -1.87
N ASP A 39 -0.72 -21.03 -0.75
CA ASP A 39 -0.45 -19.69 -0.21
C ASP A 39 -0.60 -18.56 -1.25
N ILE A 40 -1.68 -18.60 -2.03
CA ILE A 40 -2.00 -17.57 -3.03
C ILE A 40 -2.22 -16.21 -2.37
N LEU A 41 -2.89 -16.20 -1.21
CA LEU A 41 -3.11 -15.00 -0.42
C LEU A 41 -2.14 -14.95 0.78
N PRO A 42 -1.61 -13.78 1.10
CA PRO A 42 -1.73 -12.52 0.36
C PRO A 42 -0.98 -12.58 -0.98
N ILE A 43 -1.48 -11.86 -1.99
CA ILE A 43 -0.82 -11.80 -3.32
C ILE A 43 0.63 -11.36 -3.15
N LYS A 44 1.59 -12.22 -3.53
CA LYS A 44 3.03 -12.00 -3.26
C LYS A 44 3.69 -11.09 -4.30
N HIS A 45 3.41 -11.31 -5.58
CA HIS A 45 4.07 -10.68 -6.73
C HIS A 45 3.28 -9.49 -7.27
N ILE A 46 3.26 -8.41 -6.50
CA ILE A 46 2.54 -7.17 -6.88
C ILE A 46 3.24 -6.37 -7.99
N GLU A 47 4.49 -6.69 -8.29
CA GLU A 47 5.26 -6.12 -9.41
C GLU A 47 4.85 -6.69 -10.77
N LYS A 48 4.12 -7.82 -10.80
CA LYS A 48 3.66 -8.46 -12.01
C LYS A 48 2.32 -7.87 -12.49
N LYS A 49 1.95 -8.18 -13.72
CA LYS A 49 0.69 -7.76 -14.31
C LYS A 49 -0.50 -8.35 -13.55
N ILE A 50 -1.33 -7.49 -12.94
CA ILE A 50 -2.55 -7.87 -12.21
C ILE A 50 -3.74 -7.22 -12.90
N ALA A 51 -4.78 -8.01 -13.16
CA ALA A 51 -6.06 -7.53 -13.65
C ALA A 51 -7.13 -7.67 -12.56
N VAL A 52 -8.02 -6.67 -12.45
CA VAL A 52 -9.24 -6.70 -11.63
C VAL A 52 -10.42 -6.67 -12.57
N VAL A 53 -11.28 -7.68 -12.46
CA VAL A 53 -12.50 -7.83 -13.26
C VAL A 53 -13.71 -7.78 -12.34
N ASN A 54 -14.60 -6.84 -12.53
CA ASN A 54 -15.85 -6.72 -11.77
C ASN A 54 -17.01 -7.28 -12.57
N ILE A 55 -17.55 -8.42 -12.15
CA ILE A 55 -18.74 -9.05 -12.76
C ILE A 55 -19.98 -8.51 -12.10
N GLY A 56 -20.79 -7.74 -12.87
CA GLY A 56 -22.02 -7.14 -12.38
C GLY A 56 -21.83 -5.83 -11.61
N ASP A 57 -20.69 -5.16 -11.80
CA ASP A 57 -20.41 -3.83 -11.30
C ASP A 57 -19.45 -3.07 -12.22
N ASP A 58 -19.23 -1.77 -11.93
CA ASP A 58 -18.34 -0.91 -12.69
C ASP A 58 -16.87 -1.29 -12.54
N ALA A 59 -16.07 -0.99 -13.57
CA ALA A 59 -14.62 -1.19 -13.53
C ALA A 59 -13.93 -0.33 -12.45
N PHE A 60 -14.54 0.79 -12.09
CA PHE A 60 -14.03 1.77 -11.12
C PHE A 60 -14.93 1.84 -9.88
N ASN A 61 -14.92 0.79 -9.08
CA ASN A 61 -15.61 0.76 -7.79
C ASN A 61 -14.59 0.81 -6.62
N LYS A 62 -15.10 0.80 -5.38
CA LYS A 62 -14.24 0.89 -4.18
C LYS A 62 -13.25 -0.26 -4.06
N PHE A 63 -13.62 -1.45 -4.50
CA PHE A 63 -12.73 -2.61 -4.53
C PHE A 63 -11.51 -2.37 -5.42
N THR A 64 -11.77 -1.97 -6.66
CA THR A 64 -10.72 -1.71 -7.66
C THR A 64 -9.86 -0.49 -7.28
N GLU A 65 -10.48 0.56 -6.73
CA GLU A 65 -9.76 1.72 -6.20
C GLU A 65 -8.76 1.29 -5.12
N THR A 66 -9.22 0.47 -4.16
CA THR A 66 -8.38 0.00 -3.06
C THR A 66 -7.29 -0.97 -3.52
N CYS A 67 -7.56 -1.86 -4.48
CA CYS A 67 -6.51 -2.66 -5.12
C CYS A 67 -5.40 -1.78 -5.70
N GLY A 68 -5.78 -0.64 -6.31
CA GLY A 68 -4.87 0.35 -6.87
C GLY A 68 -3.96 1.06 -5.87
N LEU A 69 -4.23 0.97 -4.57
CA LEU A 69 -3.34 1.48 -3.52
C LEU A 69 -2.10 0.61 -3.31
N TYR A 70 -2.15 -0.66 -3.71
CA TYR A 70 -1.05 -1.62 -3.54
C TYR A 70 -0.17 -1.77 -4.77
N THR A 71 -0.78 -1.66 -5.96
CA THR A 71 -0.07 -1.76 -7.24
C THR A 71 -0.92 -1.24 -8.38
N THR A 72 -0.29 -1.00 -9.52
CA THR A 72 -1.03 -0.70 -10.76
C THR A 72 -1.80 -1.92 -11.22
N VAL A 73 -3.12 -1.79 -11.38
CA VAL A 73 -4.00 -2.86 -11.85
C VAL A 73 -4.73 -2.46 -13.13
N GLU A 74 -4.87 -3.41 -14.06
CA GLU A 74 -5.79 -3.26 -15.18
C GLU A 74 -7.22 -3.48 -14.70
N LYS A 75 -8.17 -2.68 -15.17
CA LYS A 75 -9.52 -2.58 -14.62
C LYS A 75 -10.56 -2.88 -15.68
N TYR A 76 -11.44 -3.84 -15.40
CA TYR A 76 -12.48 -4.26 -16.35
C TYR A 76 -13.83 -4.44 -15.65
N ALA A 77 -14.90 -3.96 -16.29
CA ALA A 77 -16.26 -4.38 -15.99
C ALA A 77 -16.67 -5.50 -16.94
N MET A 78 -17.31 -6.54 -16.39
CA MET A 78 -17.70 -7.71 -17.17
C MET A 78 -19.17 -8.03 -16.99
N ASN A 79 -19.82 -8.35 -18.09
CA ASN A 79 -21.17 -8.88 -18.16
C ASN A 79 -21.26 -9.97 -19.24
N ALA A 80 -22.43 -10.55 -19.43
CA ALA A 80 -22.61 -11.62 -20.40
C ALA A 80 -22.27 -11.23 -21.85
N ALA A 81 -22.49 -9.96 -22.23
CA ALA A 81 -22.29 -9.49 -23.60
C ALA A 81 -20.81 -9.27 -23.96
N ASN A 82 -19.97 -8.88 -22.98
CA ASN A 82 -18.54 -8.58 -23.21
C ASN A 82 -17.58 -9.64 -22.66
N ALA A 83 -18.10 -10.78 -22.16
CA ALA A 83 -17.33 -11.78 -21.45
C ALA A 83 -16.13 -12.30 -22.23
N ASP A 84 -16.27 -12.63 -23.50
CA ASP A 84 -15.17 -13.16 -24.31
C ASP A 84 -14.07 -12.12 -24.55
N ASN A 85 -14.46 -10.85 -24.78
CA ASN A 85 -13.53 -9.75 -24.97
C ASN A 85 -12.71 -9.49 -23.68
N VAL A 86 -13.35 -9.46 -22.52
CA VAL A 86 -12.65 -9.26 -21.25
C VAL A 86 -11.73 -10.44 -20.94
N THR A 87 -12.18 -11.68 -21.16
CA THR A 87 -11.38 -12.89 -20.97
C THR A 87 -10.09 -12.83 -21.79
N GLU A 88 -10.18 -12.45 -23.07
CA GLU A 88 -9.01 -12.33 -23.93
C GLU A 88 -8.00 -11.29 -23.43
N LYS A 89 -8.47 -10.17 -22.89
CA LYS A 89 -7.61 -9.10 -22.34
C LYS A 89 -6.84 -9.51 -21.09
N VAL A 90 -7.41 -10.40 -20.26
CA VAL A 90 -6.82 -10.78 -18.98
C VAL A 90 -6.05 -12.10 -18.99
N LYS A 91 -6.06 -12.85 -20.10
CA LYS A 91 -5.43 -14.18 -20.20
C LYS A 91 -3.94 -14.19 -19.86
N ASP A 92 -3.22 -13.12 -20.18
CA ASP A 92 -1.78 -12.96 -19.95
C ASP A 92 -1.44 -12.33 -18.59
N ALA A 93 -2.44 -12.01 -17.76
CA ALA A 93 -2.21 -11.51 -16.42
C ALA A 93 -1.58 -12.61 -15.54
N SER A 94 -0.69 -12.22 -14.65
CA SER A 94 -0.10 -13.12 -13.65
C SER A 94 -1.09 -13.48 -12.55
N THR A 95 -2.02 -12.55 -12.26
CA THR A 95 -3.11 -12.73 -11.32
C THR A 95 -4.35 -12.02 -11.84
N VAL A 96 -5.50 -12.67 -11.81
CA VAL A 96 -6.80 -12.10 -12.18
C VAL A 96 -7.69 -12.12 -10.95
N ILE A 97 -7.93 -10.96 -10.37
CA ILE A 97 -8.82 -10.77 -9.23
C ILE A 97 -10.22 -10.54 -9.79
N VAL A 98 -11.20 -11.34 -9.36
CA VAL A 98 -12.56 -11.28 -9.91
C VAL A 98 -13.55 -10.94 -8.80
N GLY A 99 -14.03 -9.68 -8.78
CA GLY A 99 -15.14 -9.26 -7.92
C GLY A 99 -16.48 -9.69 -8.53
N ILE A 100 -17.32 -10.40 -7.76
CA ILE A 100 -18.64 -10.88 -8.19
C ILE A 100 -19.70 -10.18 -7.35
N TYR A 101 -20.57 -9.38 -8.03
CA TYR A 101 -21.54 -8.46 -7.39
C TYR A 101 -23.00 -8.83 -7.64
N THR A 102 -23.26 -9.92 -8.33
CA THR A 102 -24.61 -10.39 -8.63
C THR A 102 -24.77 -11.88 -8.31
N LYS A 103 -25.98 -12.26 -8.00
CA LYS A 103 -26.39 -13.68 -7.78
C LYS A 103 -26.97 -14.34 -9.04
N ASP A 104 -26.90 -13.67 -10.18
CA ASP A 104 -27.44 -14.20 -11.43
C ASP A 104 -26.54 -15.32 -12.00
N GLN A 105 -27.15 -16.29 -12.67
CA GLN A 105 -26.44 -17.44 -13.23
C GLN A 105 -25.39 -17.06 -14.28
N TRP A 106 -25.62 -15.96 -15.03
CA TRP A 106 -24.66 -15.54 -16.05
C TRP A 106 -23.28 -15.14 -15.45
N ALA A 107 -23.25 -14.72 -14.16
CA ALA A 107 -21.99 -14.38 -13.50
C ALA A 107 -21.10 -15.64 -13.32
N ALA A 108 -21.67 -16.80 -13.05
CA ALA A 108 -20.93 -18.04 -13.00
C ALA A 108 -20.31 -18.40 -14.35
N THR A 109 -21.06 -18.23 -15.44
CA THR A 109 -20.56 -18.43 -16.81
C THR A 109 -19.40 -17.48 -17.14
N CYS A 110 -19.49 -16.20 -16.70
CA CYS A 110 -18.40 -15.24 -16.87
C CYS A 110 -17.14 -15.67 -16.10
N LEU A 111 -17.28 -16.07 -14.84
CA LEU A 111 -16.15 -16.55 -14.03
C LEU A 111 -15.50 -17.79 -14.67
N ASP A 112 -16.29 -18.75 -15.14
CA ASP A 112 -15.80 -19.94 -15.83
C ASP A 112 -14.99 -19.61 -17.10
N LYS A 113 -15.42 -18.62 -17.87
CA LYS A 113 -14.65 -18.12 -19.04
C LYS A 113 -13.31 -17.57 -18.62
N ILE A 114 -13.24 -16.74 -17.57
CA ILE A 114 -11.97 -16.21 -17.06
C ILE A 114 -11.06 -17.36 -16.60
N ILE A 115 -11.59 -18.32 -15.85
CA ILE A 115 -10.82 -19.48 -15.37
C ILE A 115 -10.24 -20.28 -16.53
N LYS A 116 -11.03 -20.54 -17.57
CA LYS A 116 -10.58 -21.25 -18.78
C LYS A 116 -9.53 -20.46 -19.56
N GLY A 117 -9.67 -19.14 -19.65
CA GLY A 117 -8.76 -18.28 -20.40
C GLY A 117 -7.43 -18.02 -19.69
N ALA A 118 -7.46 -17.68 -18.40
CA ALA A 118 -6.28 -17.30 -17.62
C ALA A 118 -5.63 -18.47 -16.87
N GLY A 119 -6.38 -19.53 -16.58
CA GLY A 119 -5.99 -20.67 -15.75
C GLY A 119 -6.40 -20.51 -14.28
N ALA A 120 -6.99 -21.56 -13.71
CA ALA A 120 -7.57 -21.56 -12.36
C ALA A 120 -6.60 -21.11 -11.24
N GLY A 121 -5.32 -21.46 -11.36
CA GLY A 121 -4.29 -21.10 -10.39
C GLY A 121 -3.95 -19.61 -10.32
N LYS A 122 -4.38 -18.82 -11.32
CA LYS A 122 -4.15 -17.38 -11.39
C LYS A 122 -5.38 -16.55 -10.96
N VAL A 123 -6.54 -17.19 -10.79
CA VAL A 123 -7.81 -16.51 -10.55
C VAL A 123 -8.11 -16.47 -9.05
N VAL A 124 -8.42 -15.26 -8.55
CA VAL A 124 -8.80 -14.97 -7.17
C VAL A 124 -10.24 -14.46 -7.16
N PRO A 125 -11.25 -15.33 -7.03
CA PRO A 125 -12.64 -14.90 -6.95
C PRO A 125 -12.95 -14.30 -5.57
N VAL A 126 -13.63 -13.15 -5.57
CA VAL A 126 -14.07 -12.39 -4.39
C VAL A 126 -15.57 -12.13 -4.52
N PHE A 127 -16.36 -12.67 -3.61
CA PHE A 127 -17.82 -12.64 -3.69
C PHE A 127 -18.41 -11.54 -2.80
N PHE A 128 -18.99 -10.52 -3.41
CA PHE A 128 -19.75 -9.45 -2.76
C PHE A 128 -21.26 -9.75 -2.84
N THR A 129 -21.61 -10.97 -2.48
CA THR A 129 -22.97 -11.49 -2.49
C THR A 129 -23.20 -12.34 -1.25
N THR A 130 -24.47 -12.68 -0.98
CA THR A 130 -24.81 -13.57 0.14
C THR A 130 -24.13 -14.95 -0.03
N PRO A 131 -23.73 -15.62 1.04
CA PRO A 131 -23.07 -16.94 0.99
C PRO A 131 -23.83 -17.98 0.16
N TYR A 132 -25.16 -17.96 0.23
CA TYR A 132 -26.02 -18.89 -0.52
C TYR A 132 -25.87 -18.77 -2.06
N ALA A 133 -25.49 -17.61 -2.57
CA ALA A 133 -25.28 -17.41 -4.01
C ALA A 133 -24.06 -18.18 -4.53
N LEU A 134 -23.11 -18.51 -3.66
CA LEU A 134 -21.87 -19.22 -4.03
C LEU A 134 -22.13 -20.65 -4.53
N THR A 135 -23.28 -21.25 -4.22
CA THR A 135 -23.68 -22.57 -4.75
C THR A 135 -23.69 -22.60 -6.28
N LYS A 136 -23.99 -21.46 -6.93
CA LYS A 136 -23.95 -21.33 -8.38
C LYS A 136 -22.55 -21.28 -8.98
N HIS A 137 -21.55 -21.07 -8.14
CA HIS A 137 -20.13 -20.94 -8.51
C HIS A 137 -19.29 -22.11 -7.99
N LYS A 138 -19.92 -23.20 -7.51
CA LYS A 138 -19.24 -24.29 -6.83
C LYS A 138 -18.11 -24.91 -7.67
N GLU A 139 -18.34 -25.15 -8.98
CA GLU A 139 -17.32 -25.70 -9.86
C GLU A 139 -16.13 -24.75 -9.97
N ALA A 140 -16.37 -23.47 -10.19
CA ALA A 140 -15.33 -22.43 -10.26
C ALA A 140 -14.52 -22.34 -8.96
N ILE A 141 -15.22 -22.34 -7.81
CA ILE A 141 -14.57 -22.29 -6.49
C ILE A 141 -13.73 -23.55 -6.26
N ASN A 142 -14.21 -24.73 -6.65
CA ASN A 142 -13.50 -25.99 -6.44
C ASN A 142 -12.20 -26.07 -7.23
N VAL A 143 -12.12 -25.51 -8.43
CA VAL A 143 -10.91 -25.53 -9.26
C VAL A 143 -9.93 -24.40 -8.97
N CYS A 144 -10.38 -23.27 -8.41
CA CYS A 144 -9.49 -22.18 -7.99
C CYS A 144 -8.76 -22.56 -6.70
N ASN A 145 -7.51 -22.08 -6.54
CA ASN A 145 -6.72 -22.32 -5.32
C ASN A 145 -7.18 -21.47 -4.13
N THR A 146 -7.96 -20.43 -4.36
CA THR A 146 -8.47 -19.52 -3.32
C THR A 146 -9.86 -19.03 -3.67
N ALA A 147 -10.64 -18.64 -2.65
CA ALA A 147 -11.89 -17.94 -2.81
C ALA A 147 -12.20 -17.13 -1.55
N VAL A 148 -12.63 -15.87 -1.73
CA VAL A 148 -12.89 -14.92 -0.65
C VAL A 148 -14.34 -14.47 -0.68
N ILE A 149 -14.94 -14.30 0.50
CA ILE A 149 -16.29 -13.75 0.66
C ILE A 149 -16.19 -12.37 1.33
N GLY A 150 -16.70 -11.34 0.65
CA GLY A 150 -16.92 -10.00 1.19
C GLY A 150 -18.36 -9.77 1.62
N TYR A 151 -19.26 -10.73 1.36
CA TYR A 151 -20.69 -10.80 1.76
C TYR A 151 -21.61 -9.81 1.08
N GLU A 152 -21.23 -8.53 0.99
CA GLU A 152 -22.11 -7.47 0.49
C GLU A 152 -21.37 -6.51 -0.45
N LYS A 153 -22.14 -5.80 -1.28
CA LYS A 153 -21.64 -4.78 -2.20
C LYS A 153 -21.36 -3.43 -1.49
N GLU A 154 -21.30 -3.41 -0.17
CA GLU A 154 -21.07 -2.22 0.62
C GLU A 154 -19.60 -1.76 0.48
N LYS A 155 -19.34 -0.43 0.57
CA LYS A 155 -18.02 0.16 0.31
C LYS A 155 -16.92 -0.38 1.24
N PHE A 156 -17.25 -0.65 2.52
CA PHE A 156 -16.28 -1.17 3.49
C PHE A 156 -15.96 -2.65 3.25
N ALA A 157 -16.96 -3.45 2.84
CA ALA A 157 -16.73 -4.82 2.41
C ALA A 157 -15.74 -4.88 1.24
N GLN A 158 -15.92 -3.99 0.24
CA GLN A 158 -15.03 -3.88 -0.91
C GLN A 158 -13.63 -3.43 -0.51
N GLU A 159 -13.52 -2.39 0.35
CA GLU A 159 -12.26 -1.86 0.85
C GLU A 159 -11.45 -2.92 1.60
N TYR A 160 -12.07 -3.61 2.57
CA TYR A 160 -11.35 -4.60 3.38
C TYR A 160 -11.08 -5.90 2.64
N ALA A 161 -11.93 -6.32 1.71
CA ALA A 161 -11.62 -7.46 0.84
C ALA A 161 -10.38 -7.18 -0.03
N ALA A 162 -10.28 -5.99 -0.62
CA ALA A 162 -9.09 -5.59 -1.37
C ALA A 162 -7.85 -5.55 -0.48
N GLN A 163 -7.92 -4.91 0.69
CA GLN A 163 -6.80 -4.89 1.63
C GLN A 163 -6.37 -6.29 2.05
N ALA A 164 -7.33 -7.16 2.35
CA ALA A 164 -7.09 -8.53 2.80
C ALA A 164 -6.36 -9.37 1.75
N ILE A 165 -6.79 -9.33 0.49
CA ILE A 165 -6.13 -10.10 -0.58
C ILE A 165 -4.72 -9.60 -0.90
N PHE A 166 -4.42 -8.32 -0.64
CA PHE A 166 -3.08 -7.76 -0.76
C PHE A 166 -2.25 -7.84 0.53
N GLY A 167 -2.84 -8.29 1.64
CA GLY A 167 -2.16 -8.45 2.93
C GLY A 167 -2.08 -7.17 3.76
N GLY A 168 -2.91 -6.17 3.49
CA GLY A 168 -3.03 -4.94 4.28
C GLY A 168 -3.96 -5.07 5.49
N SER A 169 -4.79 -6.11 5.53
CA SER A 169 -5.60 -6.49 6.69
C SER A 169 -5.59 -8.00 6.90
N GLU A 170 -5.89 -8.42 8.12
CA GLU A 170 -6.05 -9.84 8.45
C GLU A 170 -7.28 -10.42 7.76
N ILE A 171 -7.24 -11.71 7.41
CA ILE A 171 -8.41 -12.52 7.11
C ILE A 171 -8.60 -13.50 8.25
N SER A 172 -9.69 -13.37 8.99
CA SER A 172 -10.01 -14.24 10.14
C SER A 172 -11.49 -14.64 10.17
N GLY A 173 -12.29 -14.14 9.26
CA GLY A 173 -13.71 -14.45 9.14
C GLY A 173 -13.97 -15.94 8.94
N LYS A 174 -15.15 -16.39 9.39
CA LYS A 174 -15.66 -17.75 9.22
C LYS A 174 -17.04 -17.71 8.58
N THR A 175 -17.35 -18.69 7.75
CA THR A 175 -18.68 -18.78 7.14
C THR A 175 -19.76 -18.93 8.21
N PRO A 176 -20.77 -18.03 8.26
CA PRO A 176 -21.82 -18.10 9.28
C PRO A 176 -22.85 -19.21 9.00
N VAL A 177 -22.82 -19.75 7.80
CA VAL A 177 -23.75 -20.81 7.32
C VAL A 177 -23.00 -21.82 6.48
N SER A 178 -23.57 -23.01 6.34
CA SER A 178 -23.11 -24.00 5.35
C SER A 178 -23.55 -23.59 3.96
N ILE A 179 -22.66 -23.75 2.99
CA ILE A 179 -22.85 -23.44 1.56
C ILE A 179 -22.72 -24.77 0.81
N GLU A 180 -23.83 -25.27 0.29
CA GLU A 180 -23.88 -26.60 -0.31
C GLU A 180 -22.86 -26.78 -1.43
N GLY A 181 -22.05 -27.85 -1.32
CA GLY A 181 -20.99 -28.18 -2.27
C GLY A 181 -19.78 -27.22 -2.28
N VAL A 182 -19.70 -26.28 -1.32
CA VAL A 182 -18.63 -25.26 -1.23
C VAL A 182 -17.95 -25.26 0.14
N ALA A 183 -18.68 -25.03 1.23
CA ALA A 183 -18.10 -24.90 2.56
C ALA A 183 -19.11 -25.20 3.68
N SER A 184 -18.64 -25.80 4.78
CA SER A 184 -19.42 -25.96 6.00
C SER A 184 -19.46 -24.67 6.81
N CYS A 185 -20.47 -24.51 7.67
CA CYS A 185 -20.50 -23.44 8.67
C CYS A 185 -19.21 -23.46 9.50
N GLY A 186 -18.62 -22.30 9.77
CA GLY A 186 -17.35 -22.17 10.49
C GLY A 186 -16.09 -22.33 9.63
N THR A 187 -16.21 -22.59 8.32
CA THR A 187 -15.05 -22.65 7.41
C THR A 187 -14.41 -21.27 7.25
N GLY A 188 -13.10 -21.23 7.27
CA GLY A 188 -12.32 -20.01 6.97
C GLY A 188 -10.84 -20.23 7.30
N VAL A 189 -9.96 -19.68 6.47
CA VAL A 189 -8.51 -19.71 6.63
C VAL A 189 -8.06 -18.42 7.29
N ASN A 190 -7.23 -18.52 8.33
CA ASN A 190 -6.65 -17.33 8.95
C ASN A 190 -5.38 -16.93 8.19
N ILE A 191 -5.33 -15.66 7.74
CA ILE A 191 -4.20 -15.12 6.99
C ILE A 191 -3.78 -13.82 7.67
N LYS A 192 -2.52 -13.77 8.15
CA LYS A 192 -1.97 -12.58 8.81
C LYS A 192 -1.62 -11.50 7.79
N PRO A 193 -1.72 -10.21 8.16
CA PRO A 193 -1.28 -9.12 7.30
C PRO A 193 0.24 -9.20 7.08
N SER A 194 0.66 -8.82 5.90
CA SER A 194 2.07 -8.82 5.48
C SER A 194 2.52 -7.50 4.84
N ARG A 195 1.58 -6.56 4.70
CA ARG A 195 1.80 -5.21 4.16
C ARG A 195 1.08 -4.19 5.02
N ILE A 196 1.44 -2.91 4.84
CA ILE A 196 0.74 -1.81 5.47
C ILE A 196 -0.68 -1.72 4.93
N GLY A 197 -1.65 -1.52 5.84
CA GLY A 197 -3.05 -1.32 5.49
C GLY A 197 -3.40 0.16 5.33
N TYR A 198 -4.66 0.41 5.00
CA TYR A 198 -5.24 1.74 4.91
C TYR A 198 -6.47 1.83 5.82
N GLY A 199 -6.69 2.98 6.43
CA GLY A 199 -7.80 3.16 7.34
C GLY A 199 -8.06 4.63 7.69
N ILE A 200 -8.80 4.84 8.73
CA ILE A 200 -9.08 6.17 9.30
C ILE A 200 -8.33 6.35 10.62
N ALA A 201 -8.16 7.59 11.04
CA ALA A 201 -7.40 7.95 12.24
C ALA A 201 -7.88 7.20 13.50
N GLU A 202 -9.18 7.04 13.64
CA GLU A 202 -9.82 6.41 14.79
C GLU A 202 -9.53 4.91 14.90
N GLU A 203 -9.32 4.21 13.77
CA GLU A 203 -8.94 2.79 13.77
C GLU A 203 -7.60 2.52 14.46
N VAL A 204 -6.75 3.54 14.54
CA VAL A 204 -5.43 3.46 15.17
C VAL A 204 -5.33 4.31 16.43
N GLY A 205 -6.48 4.76 16.96
CA GLY A 205 -6.55 5.56 18.19
C GLY A 205 -5.95 6.97 18.03
N LEU A 206 -6.13 7.59 16.87
CA LEU A 206 -5.86 9.00 16.60
C LEU A 206 -7.18 9.76 16.44
N ASP A 207 -7.21 11.01 16.86
CA ASP A 207 -8.33 11.92 16.59
C ASP A 207 -8.14 12.56 15.22
N GLU A 208 -9.15 12.49 14.36
CA GLU A 208 -9.15 13.11 13.02
C GLU A 208 -8.80 14.60 13.06
N LYS A 209 -9.11 15.30 14.15
CA LYS A 209 -8.76 16.73 14.33
C LYS A 209 -7.26 16.98 14.20
N PHE A 210 -6.41 16.07 14.73
CA PHE A 210 -4.96 16.18 14.60
C PHE A 210 -4.49 15.96 13.15
N ILE A 211 -5.19 15.12 12.41
CA ILE A 211 -4.91 14.88 11.00
C ILE A 211 -5.22 16.14 10.17
N PHE A 212 -6.32 16.84 10.44
CA PHE A 212 -6.63 18.12 9.79
C PHE A 212 -5.64 19.24 10.15
N GLN A 213 -4.99 19.18 11.30
CA GLN A 213 -3.90 20.13 11.62
C GLN A 213 -2.70 19.91 10.68
N ALA A 214 -2.34 18.67 10.33
CA ALA A 214 -1.29 18.40 9.36
C ALA A 214 -1.63 18.98 7.97
N ASP A 215 -2.88 18.91 7.55
CA ASP A 215 -3.40 19.51 6.31
C ASP A 215 -3.22 21.04 6.32
N SER A 216 -3.61 21.67 7.42
CA SER A 216 -3.48 23.13 7.61
C SER A 216 -2.02 23.58 7.60
N LEU A 217 -1.13 22.89 8.33
CA LEU A 217 0.29 23.20 8.40
C LEU A 217 0.98 23.07 7.03
N ALA A 218 0.68 21.99 6.29
CA ALA A 218 1.22 21.80 4.94
C ALA A 218 0.81 22.92 3.99
N THR A 219 -0.45 23.33 4.04
CA THR A 219 -1.00 24.42 3.22
C THR A 219 -0.41 25.78 3.61
N GLU A 220 -0.29 26.05 4.92
CA GLU A 220 0.28 27.29 5.44
C GLU A 220 1.75 27.46 5.05
N GLY A 221 2.56 26.38 5.12
CA GLY A 221 3.96 26.41 4.71
C GLY A 221 4.13 26.82 3.26
N ILE A 222 3.29 26.29 2.36
CA ILE A 222 3.28 26.68 0.94
C ILE A 222 2.84 28.13 0.78
N LYS A 223 1.80 28.55 1.50
CA LYS A 223 1.29 29.94 1.45
C LYS A 223 2.33 30.95 1.91
N LYS A 224 3.13 30.61 2.91
CA LYS A 224 4.23 31.43 3.43
C LYS A 224 5.50 31.36 2.56
N GLY A 225 5.53 30.53 1.54
CA GLY A 225 6.69 30.36 0.64
C GLY A 225 7.86 29.59 1.27
N ALA A 226 7.62 28.83 2.36
CA ALA A 226 8.66 28.03 3.00
C ALA A 226 9.09 26.85 2.10
N TYR A 227 8.19 26.33 1.29
CA TYR A 227 8.43 25.32 0.26
C TYR A 227 7.35 25.40 -0.83
N THR A 228 7.62 24.82 -2.01
CA THR A 228 6.72 24.88 -3.17
C THR A 228 5.63 23.83 -3.13
N GLY A 229 5.93 22.68 -2.54
CA GLY A 229 5.02 21.56 -2.38
C GLY A 229 5.60 20.48 -1.47
N CYS A 230 4.74 19.58 -1.01
CA CYS A 230 5.12 18.46 -0.15
C CYS A 230 4.17 17.27 -0.28
N GLN A 231 4.62 16.13 0.20
CA GLN A 231 3.80 14.96 0.47
C GLN A 231 3.79 14.74 1.98
N VAL A 232 2.60 14.46 2.53
CA VAL A 232 2.44 14.15 3.96
C VAL A 232 1.76 12.80 4.09
N LEU A 233 2.44 11.87 4.77
CA LEU A 233 1.91 10.55 5.08
C LEU A 233 1.98 10.33 6.59
N VAL A 234 0.86 9.86 7.17
CA VAL A 234 0.79 9.44 8.57
C VAL A 234 0.37 7.99 8.62
N ALA A 235 1.21 7.18 9.27
CA ALA A 235 0.92 5.77 9.51
C ALA A 235 1.10 5.44 11.00
N LYS A 236 0.21 4.61 11.53
CA LYS A 236 0.28 4.10 12.90
C LYS A 236 -0.29 2.69 12.94
N ASN A 237 0.30 1.83 13.79
CA ASN A 237 -0.16 0.45 13.99
C ASN A 237 -0.36 -0.34 12.68
N GLY A 238 0.56 -0.15 11.70
CA GLY A 238 0.49 -0.85 10.43
C GLY A 238 -0.56 -0.34 9.45
N LYS A 239 -1.19 0.82 9.70
CA LYS A 239 -2.16 1.45 8.78
C LYS A 239 -1.77 2.87 8.40
N ILE A 240 -1.88 3.21 7.13
CA ILE A 240 -1.84 4.57 6.61
C ILE A 240 -3.22 5.19 6.84
N VAL A 241 -3.26 6.27 7.61
CA VAL A 241 -4.49 6.98 7.95
C VAL A 241 -4.57 8.37 7.33
N PHE A 242 -3.47 8.81 6.74
CA PHE A 242 -3.40 10.06 6.01
C PHE A 242 -2.30 9.97 4.94
N ASN A 243 -2.62 10.37 3.72
CA ASN A 243 -1.67 10.45 2.61
C ASN A 243 -2.16 11.50 1.63
N ARG A 244 -1.53 12.68 1.63
CA ARG A 244 -1.91 13.80 0.78
C ARG A 244 -0.72 14.49 0.15
N ASN A 245 -0.97 15.10 -1.01
CA ASN A 245 0.00 15.81 -1.82
C ASN A 245 -0.43 17.26 -1.94
N TYR A 246 0.52 18.21 -1.79
CA TYR A 246 0.25 19.64 -1.77
C TYR A 246 1.17 20.40 -2.68
N GLY A 247 0.66 21.47 -3.29
CA GLY A 247 1.45 22.44 -4.05
C GLY A 247 2.02 21.91 -5.35
N TYR A 248 3.20 22.35 -5.68
CA TYR A 248 3.85 22.17 -6.98
C TYR A 248 5.31 21.74 -6.80
N THR A 249 5.90 21.15 -7.85
CA THR A 249 7.29 20.69 -7.84
C THR A 249 8.30 21.83 -7.82
N ASP A 250 7.88 23.02 -8.28
CA ASP A 250 8.72 24.22 -8.33
C ASP A 250 7.90 25.53 -8.22
N ASN A 251 8.59 26.66 -8.14
CA ASN A 251 7.99 28.00 -8.09
C ASN A 251 7.26 28.40 -9.39
N LYS A 252 7.50 27.71 -10.51
CA LYS A 252 6.83 27.98 -11.79
C LYS A 252 5.41 27.44 -11.82
N LYS A 253 5.02 26.62 -10.84
CA LYS A 253 3.68 26.05 -10.64
C LYS A 253 3.12 25.30 -11.84
N LYS A 254 3.99 24.68 -12.66
CA LYS A 254 3.57 23.95 -13.86
C LYS A 254 3.10 22.53 -13.55
N ILE A 255 3.78 21.86 -12.63
CA ILE A 255 3.54 20.45 -12.30
C ILE A 255 3.11 20.37 -10.83
N LYS A 256 1.90 19.85 -10.58
CA LYS A 256 1.41 19.60 -9.23
C LYS A 256 2.16 18.42 -8.61
N VAL A 257 2.41 18.49 -7.30
CA VAL A 257 2.87 17.34 -6.53
C VAL A 257 1.78 16.25 -6.56
N SER A 258 2.18 15.03 -6.84
CA SER A 258 1.32 13.85 -6.92
C SER A 258 1.95 12.69 -6.14
N ALA A 259 1.22 11.58 -6.00
CA ALA A 259 1.76 10.37 -5.36
C ALA A 259 3.04 9.83 -6.06
N ASN A 260 3.23 10.15 -7.34
CA ASN A 260 4.38 9.73 -8.13
C ASN A 260 5.52 10.75 -8.15
N THR A 261 5.40 11.87 -7.43
CA THR A 261 6.46 12.87 -7.35
C THR A 261 7.61 12.32 -6.51
N ILE A 262 8.81 12.34 -7.08
CA ILE A 262 10.03 11.89 -6.40
C ILE A 262 10.65 13.09 -5.69
N PHE A 263 10.97 12.91 -4.41
CA PHE A 263 11.69 13.88 -3.59
C PHE A 263 13.10 13.38 -3.28
N ASP A 264 14.06 14.29 -3.25
CA ASP A 264 15.38 14.00 -2.70
C ASP A 264 15.26 13.71 -1.20
N LEU A 265 15.69 12.52 -0.80
CA LEU A 265 15.60 12.05 0.58
C LEU A 265 16.70 12.67 1.47
N ALA A 266 17.72 13.29 0.88
CA ALA A 266 18.85 13.87 1.59
C ALA A 266 19.35 12.90 2.69
N SER A 267 19.48 13.34 3.94
CA SER A 267 19.97 12.50 5.03
C SER A 267 19.05 11.35 5.47
N VAL A 268 17.79 11.33 5.05
CA VAL A 268 16.92 10.15 5.27
C VAL A 268 17.51 8.91 4.60
N SER A 269 18.33 9.09 3.53
CA SER A 269 19.10 8.00 2.91
C SER A 269 20.00 7.23 3.87
N LYS A 270 20.45 7.84 4.98
CA LYS A 270 21.22 7.14 6.01
C LYS A 270 20.38 6.05 6.69
N ALA A 271 19.13 6.33 6.99
CA ALA A 271 18.21 5.40 7.64
C ALA A 271 17.58 4.39 6.66
N THR A 272 17.35 4.79 5.41
CA THR A 272 16.64 3.96 4.42
C THR A 272 17.55 3.17 3.49
N GLY A 273 18.79 3.62 3.32
CA GLY A 273 19.80 2.98 2.46
C GLY A 273 20.96 2.42 3.26
N THR A 274 21.75 3.29 3.93
CA THR A 274 23.01 2.87 4.58
C THR A 274 22.76 1.91 5.74
N LEU A 275 21.84 2.24 6.65
CA LEU A 275 21.57 1.41 7.83
C LEU A 275 21.09 0.00 7.46
N PRO A 276 20.10 -0.19 6.57
CA PRO A 276 19.68 -1.52 6.15
C PRO A 276 20.78 -2.32 5.45
N ALA A 277 21.66 -1.67 4.69
CA ALA A 277 22.80 -2.32 4.06
C ALA A 277 23.79 -2.85 5.11
N ILE A 278 24.08 -2.05 6.15
CA ILE A 278 24.95 -2.47 7.27
C ILE A 278 24.27 -3.61 8.06
N MET A 279 22.97 -3.49 8.39
CA MET A 279 22.22 -4.56 9.05
C MET A 279 22.34 -5.88 8.28
N LYS A 280 22.14 -5.85 6.97
CA LYS A 280 22.27 -7.03 6.10
C LYS A 280 23.69 -7.58 6.10
N THR A 281 24.72 -6.71 6.12
CA THR A 281 26.12 -7.12 6.16
C THR A 281 26.47 -7.81 7.48
N ILE A 282 25.88 -7.34 8.59
CA ILE A 282 26.01 -7.95 9.92
C ILE A 282 25.32 -9.32 9.96
N ASP A 283 24.08 -9.42 9.44
CA ASP A 283 23.33 -10.67 9.36
C ASP A 283 24.06 -11.76 8.56
N LEU A 284 24.82 -11.36 7.55
CA LEU A 284 25.68 -12.26 6.77
C LEU A 284 27.00 -12.63 7.46
N GLY A 285 27.27 -12.09 8.65
CA GLY A 285 28.51 -12.34 9.43
C GLY A 285 29.75 -11.65 8.86
N ASN A 286 29.58 -10.72 7.89
CA ASN A 286 30.72 -10.04 7.24
C ASN A 286 31.19 -8.79 8.00
N MET A 287 30.40 -8.31 8.98
CA MET A 287 30.69 -7.13 9.79
C MET A 287 30.17 -7.32 11.22
N HIS A 288 30.87 -6.72 12.20
CA HIS A 288 30.40 -6.62 13.58
C HIS A 288 30.44 -5.17 14.05
N LEU A 289 29.56 -4.80 14.97
CA LEU A 289 29.48 -3.44 15.52
C LEU A 289 30.80 -2.97 16.18
N ASN A 290 31.60 -3.90 16.73
CA ASN A 290 32.88 -3.61 17.36
C ASN A 290 34.08 -3.74 16.40
N ASP A 291 33.86 -3.99 15.12
CA ASP A 291 34.93 -3.95 14.13
C ASP A 291 35.45 -2.52 13.96
N LYS A 292 36.77 -2.39 13.74
CA LYS A 292 37.40 -1.12 13.40
C LYS A 292 37.18 -0.77 11.94
N LEU A 293 37.08 0.52 11.63
CA LEU A 293 36.89 1.04 10.26
C LEU A 293 38.05 0.61 9.33
N GLU A 294 39.30 0.54 9.83
CA GLU A 294 40.45 0.09 9.04
C GLU A 294 40.37 -1.35 8.51
N LYS A 295 39.48 -2.18 9.09
CA LYS A 295 39.19 -3.52 8.59
C LYS A 295 38.53 -3.48 7.21
N PHE A 296 37.72 -2.44 6.94
CA PHE A 296 36.93 -2.28 5.72
C PHE A 296 37.52 -1.25 4.75
N ILE A 297 38.33 -0.30 5.29
CA ILE A 297 39.01 0.75 4.53
C ILE A 297 40.49 0.69 4.84
N PRO A 298 41.28 -0.14 4.13
CA PRO A 298 42.70 -0.39 4.43
C PRO A 298 43.58 0.87 4.41
N GLU A 299 43.16 1.90 3.64
CA GLU A 299 43.81 3.19 3.52
C GLU A 299 43.85 3.97 4.86
N LEU A 300 42.96 3.63 5.78
CA LEU A 300 42.89 4.24 7.12
C LEU A 300 43.74 3.52 8.14
N LYS A 301 44.44 2.45 7.75
CA LYS A 301 45.25 1.66 8.68
C LYS A 301 46.33 2.51 9.34
N GLY A 302 46.39 2.45 10.68
CA GLY A 302 47.36 3.21 11.48
C GLY A 302 46.98 4.70 11.66
N THR A 303 45.82 5.14 11.18
CA THR A 303 45.31 6.48 11.45
C THR A 303 44.33 6.46 12.63
N GLU A 304 44.10 7.62 13.26
CA GLU A 304 43.06 7.79 14.29
C GLU A 304 41.69 7.33 13.78
N LYS A 305 41.33 7.71 12.55
CA LYS A 305 40.07 7.35 11.92
C LYS A 305 39.91 5.84 11.68
N GLY A 306 41.01 5.14 11.43
CA GLY A 306 41.00 3.68 11.27
C GLY A 306 40.59 2.94 12.55
N ASN A 307 40.77 3.57 13.73
CA ASN A 307 40.42 2.99 15.03
C ASN A 307 38.91 3.18 15.38
N PHE A 308 38.15 3.98 14.66
CA PHE A 308 36.74 4.14 14.94
C PHE A 308 35.99 2.81 14.78
N LEU A 309 35.13 2.52 15.74
CA LEU A 309 34.27 1.35 15.68
C LEU A 309 33.04 1.61 14.80
N ILE A 310 32.56 0.60 14.12
CA ILE A 310 31.37 0.70 13.30
C ILE A 310 30.17 1.25 14.10
N LYS A 311 29.97 0.82 15.35
CA LYS A 311 28.94 1.34 16.24
C LYS A 311 29.08 2.86 16.50
N ASP A 312 30.30 3.36 16.71
CA ASP A 312 30.51 4.78 17.02
C ASP A 312 30.21 5.67 15.82
N ILE A 313 30.46 5.16 14.60
CA ILE A 313 30.04 5.82 13.35
C ILE A 313 28.54 5.85 13.23
N LEU A 314 27.85 4.73 13.52
CA LEU A 314 26.39 4.64 13.44
C LEU A 314 25.70 5.53 14.47
N TYR A 315 26.31 5.73 15.64
CA TYR A 315 25.78 6.64 16.69
C TYR A 315 26.23 8.10 16.53
N HIS A 316 27.04 8.42 15.50
CA HIS A 316 27.65 9.76 15.32
C HIS A 316 28.52 10.21 16.50
N GLU A 317 29.21 9.29 17.17
CA GLU A 317 30.05 9.53 18.37
C GLU A 317 31.53 9.63 18.07
N THR A 318 31.95 9.61 16.80
CA THR A 318 33.35 9.62 16.39
C THR A 318 34.07 10.97 16.55
N GLY A 319 33.35 12.06 16.82
CA GLY A 319 33.93 13.42 16.83
C GLY A 319 34.31 13.97 15.46
N MET A 320 34.07 13.24 14.37
CA MET A 320 34.31 13.74 13.02
C MET A 320 33.43 14.96 12.70
N PRO A 321 33.95 15.96 11.94
CA PRO A 321 33.11 17.09 11.50
C PRO A 321 31.98 16.60 10.62
N ALA A 322 30.81 17.21 10.78
CA ALA A 322 29.59 16.85 10.04
C ALA A 322 29.71 17.04 8.53
N ALA A 323 30.57 17.95 8.09
CA ALA A 323 30.85 18.22 6.68
C ALA A 323 32.28 18.71 6.48
N LEU A 324 32.88 18.36 5.37
CA LEU A 324 34.10 18.99 4.87
C LEU A 324 33.69 20.22 4.06
N ASN A 325 34.30 21.37 4.34
CA ASN A 325 34.03 22.60 3.59
C ASN A 325 34.86 22.63 2.30
N ILE A 326 34.55 21.68 1.41
CA ILE A 326 35.26 21.50 0.13
C ILE A 326 35.24 22.79 -0.71
N TYR A 327 34.20 23.59 -0.56
CA TYR A 327 34.10 24.87 -1.26
C TYR A 327 35.23 25.84 -0.87
N LYS A 328 35.64 25.89 0.41
CA LYS A 328 36.78 26.73 0.86
C LYS A 328 38.12 26.26 0.32
N GLU A 329 38.27 24.97 0.13
CA GLU A 329 39.50 24.36 -0.38
C GLU A 329 39.61 24.47 -1.91
N MET A 330 38.47 24.57 -2.59
CA MET A 330 38.39 24.69 -4.06
C MET A 330 38.23 26.10 -4.60
N THR A 331 38.05 27.10 -3.74
CA THR A 331 37.98 28.52 -4.14
C THR A 331 39.32 29.19 -3.87
N ASP A 332 39.85 29.90 -4.90
CA ASP A 332 41.00 30.78 -4.73
C ASP A 332 40.63 31.90 -3.78
N SER A 333 41.37 32.01 -2.67
CA SER A 333 41.15 33.00 -1.63
C SER A 333 41.43 34.45 -2.11
N LEU A 334 42.06 34.64 -3.28
CA LEU A 334 42.41 35.95 -3.87
C LEU A 334 41.40 36.40 -4.92
N SER A 335 40.60 35.53 -5.49
CA SER A 335 39.55 35.85 -6.47
C SER A 335 38.16 35.53 -5.95
N PHE A 336 37.58 36.37 -5.12
CA PHE A 336 36.18 36.21 -4.62
C PHE A 336 35.15 36.50 -5.72
N THR A 337 35.38 36.00 -6.92
CA THR A 337 34.47 36.18 -8.06
C THR A 337 33.43 35.07 -8.19
N GLY A 338 33.38 34.12 -7.24
CA GLY A 338 32.44 32.97 -7.26
C GLY A 338 32.71 31.95 -8.37
N LYS A 339 33.85 32.04 -9.05
CA LYS A 339 34.27 31.06 -10.05
C LYS A 339 35.09 29.97 -9.39
N LEU A 340 34.71 28.71 -9.58
CA LEU A 340 35.51 27.57 -9.21
C LEU A 340 36.86 27.58 -9.96
N VAL A 341 37.97 27.45 -9.23
CA VAL A 341 39.31 27.31 -9.81
C VAL A 341 39.39 25.93 -10.46
N GLY A 342 39.41 25.91 -11.78
CA GLY A 342 39.46 24.66 -12.54
C GLY A 342 38.29 24.52 -13.49
N GLY A 343 38.40 25.07 -14.66
CA GLY A 343 37.35 25.18 -15.67
C GLY A 343 36.92 23.89 -16.38
N LYS A 344 36.91 22.77 -15.72
CA LYS A 344 36.21 21.55 -16.21
C LYS A 344 35.42 20.93 -15.08
N ARG A 345 34.10 20.92 -15.25
CA ARG A 345 33.26 19.97 -14.53
C ARG A 345 33.79 18.56 -14.82
N THR A 346 34.56 18.00 -13.91
CA THR A 346 34.69 16.54 -13.89
C THR A 346 33.34 16.01 -13.47
N ALA A 347 32.74 15.21 -14.35
CA ALA A 347 31.50 14.48 -14.07
C ALA A 347 31.82 13.38 -13.03
N VAL A 348 31.82 13.77 -11.76
CA VAL A 348 31.79 12.86 -10.63
C VAL A 348 30.88 13.50 -9.58
N PHE A 349 29.61 13.44 -9.89
CA PHE A 349 28.47 13.39 -8.94
C PHE A 349 27.25 12.89 -9.71
#